data_11618baf772a6026d0f5df25c6d473dc
#
_entry.id   11618baf772a6026d0f5df25c6d473dc
#
_cell.length_a   1.000
_cell.length_b   1.000
_cell.length_c   1.000
_cell.angle_alpha   90.00
_cell.angle_beta   90.00
_cell.angle_gamma   90.00
#
_symmetry.space_group_name_H-M   'P 1'
#
loop_
_entity.id
_entity.type
_entity.pdbx_description
1 polymer ?
#
loop_
_entity_poly.entity_id
_entity_poly.type
_entity_poly.pdbx_seq_one_letter_code
_entity_poly.pdbx_strand_id
1 'polypeptide(L)'
;MLIDFQGNKIAVKEYDCQFGSLRPERIAPFVNIFVKVTNGCNAHCRFCSNAGHRSEERRFDVDKLLDVIGLLRESRIRVNRVNVTGGEPSVARSVVERILHGMERAEYRGIHMHLNTNGLLPQSRLLMRHPRWDSISVSLHHYDIDRLAELYGCDIPSDAFRFDDVDMQKVNASCNLIKGYIDCASEAHRMLDFAIGLGLTRIGFVALMRVNDYCRDHFVDLDDIHIDGIPHVYLTKSMHRGDDCKCSNYLYNKDMRVIEIYMRNYANPRYCESSLVYDGQYLRQGFHEDNIIY
;
A
#
# COMPACT_ATOMS: atom_id res chain seq x y z
N MET A 1 13.15 -0.55 17.28
CA MET A 1 14.38 -1.31 17.69
C MET A 1 15.33 -1.41 16.54
N LEU A 2 16.65 -1.44 16.79
CA LEU A 2 17.67 -1.68 15.75
C LEU A 2 18.21 -3.10 15.89
N ILE A 3 18.36 -3.83 14.78
CA ILE A 3 18.94 -5.18 14.73
C ILE A 3 20.09 -5.17 13.70
N ASP A 4 21.13 -5.97 13.96
CA ASP A 4 22.23 -6.15 13.02
C ASP A 4 21.79 -7.02 11.84
N PHE A 5 22.07 -6.56 10.62
CA PHE A 5 21.86 -7.28 9.38
C PHE A 5 23.07 -7.05 8.46
N GLN A 6 23.88 -8.09 8.24
CA GLN A 6 25.04 -8.04 7.37
C GLN A 6 26.00 -6.87 7.69
N GLY A 7 26.20 -6.58 9.01
CA GLY A 7 27.03 -5.48 9.48
C GLY A 7 26.35 -4.10 9.50
N ASN A 8 25.11 -4.00 9.05
CA ASN A 8 24.30 -2.76 9.09
C ASN A 8 23.25 -2.82 10.20
N LYS A 9 22.98 -1.69 10.84
CA LYS A 9 21.89 -1.57 11.81
C LYS A 9 20.61 -1.20 11.09
N ILE A 10 19.64 -2.10 11.08
CA ILE A 10 18.33 -1.86 10.46
C ILE A 10 17.25 -1.63 11.52
N ALA A 11 16.32 -0.71 11.22
CA ALA A 11 15.15 -0.47 12.05
C ALA A 11 14.08 -1.53 11.78
N VAL A 12 13.57 -2.15 12.84
CA VAL A 12 12.49 -3.14 12.77
C VAL A 12 11.26 -2.65 13.53
N LYS A 13 10.09 -3.15 13.12
CA LYS A 13 8.80 -2.84 13.73
C LYS A 13 8.50 -3.82 14.86
N GLU A 14 7.86 -3.33 15.90
CA GLU A 14 7.25 -4.12 16.99
C GLU A 14 5.73 -4.00 16.99
N TYR A 15 5.20 -3.03 16.24
CA TYR A 15 3.77 -2.74 16.09
C TYR A 15 3.44 -2.51 14.63
N ASP A 16 2.25 -2.91 14.19
CA ASP A 16 1.76 -2.63 12.86
C ASP A 16 0.30 -2.17 12.91
N CYS A 17 0.06 -0.90 12.62
CA CYS A 17 -1.27 -0.33 12.51
C CYS A 17 -2.04 -0.81 11.26
N GLN A 18 -1.37 -1.47 10.30
CA GLN A 18 -2.02 -2.02 9.11
C GLN A 18 -2.85 -3.27 9.39
N PHE A 19 -2.64 -3.92 10.54
CA PHE A 19 -3.50 -5.03 10.95
C PHE A 19 -4.82 -4.52 11.54
N GLY A 20 -5.91 -5.17 11.17
CA GLY A 20 -7.24 -4.88 11.71
C GLY A 20 -7.32 -5.02 13.23
N SER A 21 -8.45 -4.56 13.78
CA SER A 21 -8.73 -4.49 15.23
C SER A 21 -8.62 -5.80 15.99
N LEU A 22 -8.64 -6.94 15.29
CA LEU A 22 -8.65 -8.28 15.90
C LEU A 22 -7.25 -8.87 16.14
N ARG A 23 -6.16 -8.20 15.73
CA ARG A 23 -4.80 -8.71 15.93
C ARG A 23 -4.12 -8.10 17.16
N PRO A 24 -3.21 -8.85 17.81
CA PRO A 24 -2.49 -8.34 18.98
C PRO A 24 -1.70 -7.09 18.60
N GLU A 25 -1.64 -6.15 19.52
CA GLU A 25 -0.99 -4.87 19.30
C GLU A 25 0.54 -4.99 19.21
N ARG A 26 1.12 -5.88 20.02
CA ARG A 26 2.56 -6.16 20.02
C ARG A 26 2.84 -7.50 19.41
N ILE A 27 3.75 -7.51 18.46
CA ILE A 27 4.21 -8.72 17.76
C ILE A 27 5.72 -8.80 17.82
N ALA A 28 6.27 -10.00 17.59
CA ALA A 28 7.72 -10.15 17.48
C ALA A 28 8.29 -9.18 16.44
N PRO A 29 9.52 -8.68 16.64
CA PRO A 29 10.16 -7.76 15.71
C PRO A 29 10.10 -8.26 14.27
N PHE A 30 9.74 -7.37 13.35
CA PHE A 30 9.55 -7.72 11.95
C PHE A 30 9.89 -6.55 11.01
N VAL A 31 10.04 -6.88 9.74
CA VAL A 31 10.15 -5.93 8.65
C VAL A 31 9.06 -6.18 7.60
N ASN A 32 8.66 -5.12 6.90
CA ASN A 32 7.90 -5.19 5.66
C ASN A 32 8.83 -4.79 4.52
N ILE A 33 8.83 -5.54 3.43
CA ILE A 33 9.65 -5.25 2.24
C ILE A 33 8.73 -4.68 1.16
N PHE A 34 9.03 -3.50 0.65
CA PHE A 34 8.45 -2.94 -0.56
C PHE A 34 9.33 -3.31 -1.74
N VAL A 35 8.76 -4.03 -2.70
CA VAL A 35 9.46 -4.53 -3.88
C VAL A 35 9.04 -3.68 -5.07
N LYS A 36 9.93 -2.78 -5.50
CA LYS A 36 9.72 -1.88 -6.65
C LYS A 36 10.12 -2.61 -7.93
N VAL A 37 9.17 -3.32 -8.54
CA VAL A 37 9.45 -4.19 -9.71
C VAL A 37 9.75 -3.44 -11.00
N THR A 38 9.33 -2.17 -11.10
CA THR A 38 9.56 -1.29 -12.25
C THR A 38 9.38 0.16 -11.85
N ASN A 39 9.99 1.07 -12.62
CA ASN A 39 9.70 2.50 -12.58
C ASN A 39 8.62 2.90 -13.62
N GLY A 40 8.32 2.02 -14.58
CA GLY A 40 7.30 2.26 -15.60
C GLY A 40 5.89 2.30 -15.01
N CYS A 41 5.06 3.23 -15.50
CA CYS A 41 3.67 3.38 -15.12
C CYS A 41 2.86 3.91 -16.30
N ASN A 42 1.61 3.47 -16.39
CA ASN A 42 0.64 3.97 -17.37
C ASN A 42 -0.08 5.25 -16.89
N ALA A 43 0.15 5.70 -15.65
CA ALA A 43 -0.42 6.91 -15.07
C ALA A 43 0.65 7.97 -14.78
N HIS A 44 0.24 9.23 -14.62
CA HIS A 44 1.10 10.40 -14.43
C HIS A 44 0.70 11.23 -13.19
N CYS A 45 0.34 10.54 -12.09
CA CYS A 45 -0.15 11.16 -10.86
C CYS A 45 0.84 12.20 -10.31
N ARG A 46 0.37 13.43 -10.08
CA ARG A 46 1.19 14.53 -9.53
C ARG A 46 1.63 14.26 -8.08
N PHE A 47 0.86 13.47 -7.35
CA PHE A 47 1.13 13.06 -5.96
C PHE A 47 1.95 11.77 -5.84
N CYS A 48 2.44 11.21 -6.93
CA CYS A 48 3.15 9.94 -6.93
C CYS A 48 4.47 10.03 -6.17
N SER A 49 4.67 9.15 -5.19
CA SER A 49 5.94 9.04 -4.45
C SER A 49 7.11 8.52 -5.30
N ASN A 50 6.81 7.96 -6.48
CA ASN A 50 7.81 7.45 -7.43
C ASN A 50 8.01 8.36 -8.65
N ALA A 51 7.43 9.57 -8.68
CA ALA A 51 7.40 10.43 -9.87
C ALA A 51 8.79 10.86 -10.39
N GLY A 52 9.83 10.90 -9.54
CA GLY A 52 11.21 11.24 -9.92
C GLY A 52 12.01 10.11 -10.58
N HIS A 53 11.51 8.87 -10.62
CA HIS A 53 12.30 7.67 -10.95
C HIS A 53 11.86 6.99 -12.27
N ARG A 54 11.25 7.73 -13.19
CA ARG A 54 10.67 7.14 -14.42
C ARG A 54 11.68 6.80 -15.51
N SER A 55 12.97 7.08 -15.36
CA SER A 55 13.91 7.18 -16.47
C SER A 55 14.77 5.96 -16.75
N GLU A 56 14.83 4.93 -15.90
CA GLU A 56 15.69 3.77 -16.15
C GLU A 56 14.96 2.46 -15.86
N GLU A 57 14.79 1.62 -16.90
CA GLU A 57 14.49 0.20 -16.75
C GLU A 57 15.72 -0.51 -16.18
N ARG A 58 15.73 -0.74 -14.88
CA ARG A 58 16.73 -1.58 -14.23
C ARG A 58 16.35 -3.05 -14.37
N ARG A 59 17.32 -3.89 -14.66
CA ARG A 59 17.14 -5.34 -14.62
C ARG A 59 16.78 -5.74 -13.18
N PHE A 60 15.59 -6.30 -13.00
CA PHE A 60 15.13 -6.77 -11.69
C PHE A 60 15.69 -8.18 -11.41
N ASP A 61 16.43 -8.32 -10.33
CA ASP A 61 17.00 -9.59 -9.87
C ASP A 61 16.06 -10.24 -8.83
N VAL A 62 15.30 -11.25 -9.27
CA VAL A 62 14.37 -11.99 -8.40
C VAL A 62 15.13 -12.93 -7.46
N ASP A 63 16.22 -13.55 -7.93
CA ASP A 63 16.96 -14.50 -7.12
C ASP A 63 17.62 -13.78 -5.94
N LYS A 64 18.20 -12.60 -6.17
CA LYS A 64 18.72 -11.74 -5.11
C LYS A 64 17.64 -11.31 -4.10
N LEU A 65 16.40 -11.04 -4.54
CA LEU A 65 15.29 -10.76 -3.61
C LEU A 65 15.04 -11.94 -2.67
N LEU A 66 15.01 -13.16 -3.21
CA LEU A 66 14.79 -14.37 -2.41
C LEU A 66 15.96 -14.62 -1.44
N ASP A 67 17.19 -14.39 -1.88
CA ASP A 67 18.40 -14.46 -1.02
C ASP A 67 18.30 -13.44 0.13
N VAL A 68 17.92 -12.19 -0.16
CA VAL A 68 17.70 -11.15 0.88
C VAL A 68 16.69 -11.62 1.93
N ILE A 69 15.56 -12.20 1.50
CA ILE A 69 14.54 -12.73 2.41
C ILE A 69 15.12 -13.88 3.26
N GLY A 70 15.90 -14.76 2.65
CA GLY A 70 16.63 -15.83 3.33
C GLY A 70 17.59 -15.31 4.41
N LEU A 71 18.44 -14.35 4.05
CA LEU A 71 19.41 -13.71 4.96
C LEU A 71 18.74 -12.99 6.14
N LEU A 72 17.62 -12.30 5.90
CA LEU A 72 16.85 -11.68 6.98
C LEU A 72 16.36 -12.73 7.98
N ARG A 73 15.86 -13.87 7.51
CA ARG A 73 15.42 -14.98 8.37
C ARG A 73 16.58 -15.61 9.15
N GLU A 74 17.72 -15.84 8.52
CA GLU A 74 18.93 -16.33 9.16
C GLU A 74 19.40 -15.38 10.27
N SER A 75 19.26 -14.07 10.06
CA SER A 75 19.49 -13.00 11.04
C SER A 75 18.40 -12.90 12.11
N ARG A 76 17.43 -13.85 12.14
CA ARG A 76 16.26 -13.87 13.04
C ARG A 76 15.34 -12.66 12.90
N ILE A 77 15.35 -12.01 11.74
CA ILE A 77 14.46 -10.92 11.40
C ILE A 77 13.27 -11.49 10.64
N ARG A 78 12.09 -11.38 11.23
CA ARG A 78 10.87 -11.85 10.59
C ARG A 78 10.48 -10.94 9.44
N VAL A 79 10.36 -11.48 8.24
CA VAL A 79 9.68 -10.79 7.13
C VAL A 79 8.18 -11.06 7.30
N ASN A 80 7.42 -10.01 7.59
CA ASN A 80 5.98 -10.13 7.82
C ASN A 80 5.19 -9.99 6.51
N ARG A 81 5.62 -9.07 5.63
CA ARG A 81 4.92 -8.78 4.38
C ARG A 81 5.90 -8.40 3.28
N VAL A 82 5.62 -8.87 2.07
CA VAL A 82 6.21 -8.41 0.83
C VAL A 82 5.14 -7.63 0.06
N ASN A 83 5.37 -6.33 -0.14
CA ASN A 83 4.48 -5.43 -0.85
C ASN A 83 5.03 -5.23 -2.27
N VAL A 84 4.44 -5.89 -3.24
CA VAL A 84 4.81 -5.71 -4.65
C VAL A 84 4.22 -4.39 -5.15
N THR A 85 5.08 -3.51 -5.62
CA THR A 85 4.77 -2.14 -6.03
C THR A 85 5.75 -1.70 -7.13
N GLY A 86 5.84 -0.42 -7.39
CA GLY A 86 6.75 0.17 -8.39
C GLY A 86 6.16 1.44 -8.96
N GLY A 87 6.26 1.64 -10.28
CA GLY A 87 5.33 2.46 -11.04
C GLY A 87 3.97 1.74 -11.04
N GLU A 88 3.68 0.97 -12.07
CA GLU A 88 2.56 0.02 -12.07
C GLU A 88 3.11 -1.42 -12.25
N PRO A 89 2.92 -2.32 -11.27
CA PRO A 89 3.50 -3.66 -11.32
C PRO A 89 3.08 -4.49 -12.56
N SER A 90 1.88 -4.27 -13.07
CA SER A 90 1.40 -4.99 -14.25
C SER A 90 2.17 -4.67 -15.53
N VAL A 91 2.89 -3.56 -15.59
CA VAL A 91 3.84 -3.24 -16.69
C VAL A 91 5.02 -4.21 -16.69
N ALA A 92 5.43 -4.69 -15.52
CA ALA A 92 6.49 -5.69 -15.35
C ALA A 92 5.93 -7.07 -14.96
N ARG A 93 4.82 -7.48 -15.56
CA ARG A 93 4.06 -8.69 -15.19
C ARG A 93 4.94 -9.94 -15.06
N SER A 94 5.85 -10.19 -16.00
CA SER A 94 6.73 -11.36 -15.95
C SER A 94 7.66 -11.39 -14.74
N VAL A 95 8.11 -10.23 -14.27
CA VAL A 95 8.89 -10.10 -13.03
C VAL A 95 8.02 -10.46 -11.83
N VAL A 96 6.79 -9.93 -11.77
CA VAL A 96 5.84 -10.22 -10.68
C VAL A 96 5.52 -11.71 -10.63
N GLU A 97 5.24 -12.36 -11.76
CA GLU A 97 4.97 -13.79 -11.83
C GLU A 97 6.15 -14.64 -11.34
N ARG A 98 7.38 -14.25 -11.68
CA ARG A 98 8.59 -14.92 -11.15
C ARG A 98 8.73 -14.75 -9.63
N ILE A 99 8.44 -13.56 -9.10
CA ILE A 99 8.42 -13.33 -7.64
C ILE A 99 7.38 -14.24 -6.98
N LEU A 100 6.16 -14.26 -7.49
CA LEU A 100 5.07 -15.10 -6.94
C LEU A 100 5.48 -16.57 -6.94
N HIS A 101 6.01 -17.07 -8.04
CA HIS A 101 6.50 -18.45 -8.13
C HIS A 101 7.62 -18.75 -7.11
N GLY A 102 8.59 -17.83 -6.95
CA GLY A 102 9.63 -17.98 -5.93
C GLY A 102 9.07 -18.01 -4.50
N MET A 103 8.01 -17.23 -4.25
CA MET A 103 7.36 -17.12 -2.94
C MET A 103 6.37 -18.28 -2.63
N GLU A 104 6.14 -19.22 -3.56
CA GLU A 104 5.37 -20.45 -3.31
C GLU A 104 6.16 -21.50 -2.53
N ARG A 105 7.47 -21.37 -2.43
CA ARG A 105 8.33 -22.29 -1.66
C ARG A 105 7.84 -22.38 -0.21
N ALA A 106 7.97 -23.58 0.38
CA ALA A 106 7.44 -23.88 1.72
C ALA A 106 7.96 -22.92 2.80
N GLU A 107 9.22 -22.51 2.70
CA GLU A 107 9.87 -21.61 3.64
C GLU A 107 9.29 -20.19 3.62
N TYR A 108 8.60 -19.76 2.56
CA TYR A 108 8.05 -18.41 2.40
C TYR A 108 6.52 -18.35 2.59
N ARG A 109 5.84 -19.49 2.81
CA ARG A 109 4.36 -19.55 2.91
C ARG A 109 3.77 -18.66 4.00
N GLY A 110 4.52 -18.41 5.07
CA GLY A 110 4.06 -17.53 6.17
C GLY A 110 4.22 -16.03 5.92
N ILE A 111 4.84 -15.64 4.80
CA ILE A 111 5.02 -14.23 4.43
C ILE A 111 3.78 -13.76 3.69
N HIS A 112 3.19 -12.65 4.17
CA HIS A 112 2.01 -12.05 3.56
C HIS A 112 2.38 -11.37 2.24
N MET A 113 1.80 -11.82 1.12
CA MET A 113 1.99 -11.23 -0.21
C MET A 113 0.93 -10.18 -0.48
N HIS A 114 1.37 -8.97 -0.80
CA HIS A 114 0.49 -7.84 -1.05
C HIS A 114 0.82 -7.18 -2.39
N LEU A 115 -0.21 -6.93 -3.21
CA LEU A 115 -0.10 -6.19 -4.47
C LEU A 115 -0.64 -4.77 -4.29
N ASN A 116 0.13 -3.76 -4.75
CA ASN A 116 -0.39 -2.40 -4.97
C ASN A 116 -0.47 -2.17 -6.48
N THR A 117 -1.64 -1.80 -6.99
CA THR A 117 -1.87 -1.55 -8.42
C THR A 117 -2.85 -0.40 -8.62
N ASN A 118 -2.75 0.32 -9.74
CA ASN A 118 -3.79 1.26 -10.12
C ASN A 118 -5.00 0.58 -10.78
N GLY A 119 -4.87 -0.70 -11.18
CA GLY A 119 -5.97 -1.50 -11.72
C GLY A 119 -6.45 -1.13 -13.12
N LEU A 120 -5.80 -0.18 -13.80
CA LEU A 120 -6.28 0.36 -15.08
C LEU A 120 -5.97 -0.53 -16.28
N LEU A 121 -4.91 -1.33 -16.20
CA LEU A 121 -4.49 -2.18 -17.32
C LEU A 121 -5.18 -3.56 -17.27
N PRO A 122 -5.51 -4.17 -18.42
CA PRO A 122 -5.98 -5.55 -18.45
C PRO A 122 -5.03 -6.53 -17.75
N GLN A 123 -3.72 -6.31 -17.83
CA GLN A 123 -2.68 -7.09 -17.18
C GLN A 123 -2.77 -6.99 -15.65
N SER A 124 -3.25 -5.87 -15.09
CA SER A 124 -3.47 -5.73 -13.65
C SER A 124 -4.51 -6.73 -13.17
N ARG A 125 -5.63 -6.88 -13.89
CA ARG A 125 -6.68 -7.86 -13.57
C ARG A 125 -6.17 -9.29 -13.62
N LEU A 126 -5.33 -9.62 -14.62
CA LEU A 126 -4.71 -10.95 -14.69
C LEU A 126 -3.81 -11.23 -13.49
N LEU A 127 -3.01 -10.25 -13.06
CA LEU A 127 -2.19 -10.38 -11.85
C LEU A 127 -3.02 -10.54 -10.59
N MET A 128 -4.11 -9.79 -10.46
CA MET A 128 -4.98 -9.82 -9.26
C MET A 128 -5.62 -11.19 -9.03
N ARG A 129 -5.81 -12.01 -10.06
CA ARG A 129 -6.37 -13.38 -9.97
C ARG A 129 -5.39 -14.40 -9.39
N HIS A 130 -4.10 -14.07 -9.27
CA HIS A 130 -3.13 -15.05 -8.80
C HIS A 130 -3.41 -15.47 -7.34
N PRO A 131 -3.50 -16.79 -7.04
CA PRO A 131 -3.95 -17.28 -5.73
C PRO A 131 -3.00 -16.93 -4.59
N ARG A 132 -1.71 -16.70 -4.88
CA ARG A 132 -0.67 -16.40 -3.88
C ARG A 132 -0.84 -15.03 -3.20
N TRP A 133 -1.65 -14.13 -3.76
CA TRP A 133 -1.95 -12.87 -3.07
C TRP A 133 -2.79 -13.12 -1.81
N ASP A 134 -2.35 -12.56 -0.70
CA ASP A 134 -3.12 -12.52 0.55
C ASP A 134 -3.96 -11.24 0.64
N SER A 135 -3.51 -10.17 -0.02
CA SER A 135 -4.29 -8.93 -0.16
C SER A 135 -3.84 -8.10 -1.36
N ILE A 136 -4.74 -7.28 -1.86
CA ILE A 136 -4.55 -6.42 -3.03
C ILE A 136 -5.09 -5.03 -2.69
N SER A 137 -4.26 -4.00 -2.86
CA SER A 137 -4.71 -2.61 -2.79
C SER A 137 -4.83 -2.05 -4.21
N VAL A 138 -6.05 -1.69 -4.57
CA VAL A 138 -6.31 -0.92 -5.79
C VAL A 138 -6.29 0.55 -5.43
N SER A 139 -5.44 1.33 -6.10
CA SER A 139 -5.44 2.78 -5.97
C SER A 139 -6.77 3.31 -6.52
N LEU A 140 -7.54 3.99 -5.69
CA LEU A 140 -8.85 4.52 -6.06
C LEU A 140 -9.05 5.83 -5.29
N HIS A 141 -8.65 6.92 -5.91
CA HIS A 141 -8.47 8.20 -5.20
C HIS A 141 -9.67 9.14 -5.33
N HIS A 142 -10.69 8.77 -6.11
CA HIS A 142 -11.95 9.49 -6.22
C HIS A 142 -13.08 8.58 -6.71
N TYR A 143 -14.32 8.91 -6.35
CA TYR A 143 -15.53 8.20 -6.80
C TYR A 143 -16.04 8.71 -8.16
N ASP A 144 -15.73 9.94 -8.53
CA ASP A 144 -16.01 10.54 -9.83
C ASP A 144 -14.88 10.20 -10.80
N ILE A 145 -15.21 9.60 -11.93
CA ILE A 145 -14.24 9.06 -12.90
C ILE A 145 -13.45 10.17 -13.59
N ASP A 146 -14.07 11.31 -13.89
CA ASP A 146 -13.38 12.44 -14.53
C ASP A 146 -12.34 13.06 -13.59
N ARG A 147 -12.70 13.20 -12.31
CA ARG A 147 -11.77 13.65 -11.27
C ARG A 147 -10.67 12.64 -10.98
N LEU A 148 -11.00 11.36 -11.09
CA LEU A 148 -9.99 10.29 -10.98
C LEU A 148 -9.03 10.33 -12.15
N ALA A 149 -9.51 10.55 -13.38
CA ALA A 149 -8.67 10.73 -14.58
C ALA A 149 -7.72 11.93 -14.44
N GLU A 150 -8.23 13.06 -13.90
CA GLU A 150 -7.40 14.23 -13.57
C GLU A 150 -6.27 13.88 -12.58
N LEU A 151 -6.59 13.16 -11.50
CA LEU A 151 -5.62 12.72 -10.50
C LEU A 151 -4.58 11.75 -11.06
N TYR A 152 -4.97 10.85 -11.93
CA TYR A 152 -4.07 9.92 -12.58
C TYR A 152 -3.27 10.53 -13.74
N GLY A 153 -3.74 11.66 -14.29
CA GLY A 153 -3.16 12.27 -15.48
C GLY A 153 -3.22 11.34 -16.72
N CYS A 154 -4.27 10.52 -16.80
CA CYS A 154 -4.55 9.62 -17.92
C CYS A 154 -6.04 9.24 -17.95
N ASP A 155 -6.50 8.80 -19.12
CA ASP A 155 -7.88 8.30 -19.27
C ASP A 155 -8.12 7.05 -18.42
N ILE A 156 -9.33 6.95 -17.86
CA ILE A 156 -9.77 5.77 -17.12
C ILE A 156 -10.57 4.88 -18.10
N PRO A 157 -10.12 3.65 -18.38
CA PRO A 157 -10.86 2.72 -19.21
C PRO A 157 -12.28 2.46 -18.67
N SER A 158 -13.27 2.37 -19.54
CA SER A 158 -14.67 2.15 -19.15
C SER A 158 -14.92 0.83 -18.41
N ASP A 159 -14.00 -0.11 -18.54
CA ASP A 159 -13.98 -1.41 -17.85
C ASP A 159 -13.01 -1.44 -16.67
N ALA A 160 -12.39 -0.30 -16.31
CA ALA A 160 -11.59 -0.19 -15.10
C ALA A 160 -12.44 -0.53 -13.87
N PHE A 161 -11.80 -1.10 -12.85
CA PHE A 161 -12.44 -1.48 -11.58
C PHE A 161 -13.57 -2.53 -11.71
N ARG A 162 -13.65 -3.22 -12.85
CA ARG A 162 -14.41 -4.46 -12.96
C ARG A 162 -13.54 -5.62 -12.47
N PHE A 163 -13.95 -6.21 -11.36
CA PHE A 163 -13.17 -7.24 -10.66
C PHE A 163 -13.73 -8.65 -10.89
N ASP A 164 -14.32 -8.89 -12.06
CA ASP A 164 -14.82 -10.21 -12.44
C ASP A 164 -13.70 -11.25 -12.29
N ASP A 165 -14.00 -12.36 -11.65
CA ASP A 165 -13.06 -13.46 -11.35
C ASP A 165 -11.90 -13.10 -10.38
N VAL A 166 -11.98 -11.99 -9.66
CA VAL A 166 -11.06 -11.63 -8.58
C VAL A 166 -11.72 -11.94 -7.23
N ASP A 167 -10.96 -12.52 -6.31
CA ASP A 167 -11.44 -12.73 -4.93
C ASP A 167 -11.55 -11.38 -4.20
N MET A 168 -12.77 -10.83 -4.17
CA MET A 168 -13.06 -9.52 -3.58
C MET A 168 -12.74 -9.43 -2.08
N GLN A 169 -12.65 -10.56 -1.37
CA GLN A 169 -12.23 -10.54 0.04
C GLN A 169 -10.78 -10.14 0.21
N LYS A 170 -9.97 -10.29 -0.84
CA LYS A 170 -8.56 -9.87 -0.85
C LYS A 170 -8.37 -8.42 -1.31
N VAL A 171 -9.38 -7.82 -1.96
CA VAL A 171 -9.27 -6.49 -2.57
C VAL A 171 -9.68 -5.40 -1.57
N ASN A 172 -8.89 -4.36 -1.49
CA ASN A 172 -9.21 -3.13 -0.79
C ASN A 172 -8.93 -1.91 -1.67
N ALA A 173 -9.70 -0.85 -1.52
CA ALA A 173 -9.35 0.45 -2.08
C ALA A 173 -8.29 1.15 -1.22
N SER A 174 -7.35 1.83 -1.87
CA SER A 174 -6.45 2.79 -1.24
C SER A 174 -6.76 4.18 -1.82
N CYS A 175 -7.28 5.05 -0.98
CA CYS A 175 -7.68 6.41 -1.33
C CYS A 175 -6.74 7.41 -0.64
N ASN A 176 -5.93 8.12 -1.42
CA ASN A 176 -5.16 9.24 -0.90
C ASN A 176 -6.10 10.43 -0.62
N LEU A 177 -5.93 11.02 0.56
CA LEU A 177 -6.60 12.26 0.94
C LEU A 177 -5.86 13.42 0.27
N ILE A 178 -6.57 14.13 -0.59
CA ILE A 178 -6.00 15.19 -1.41
C ILE A 178 -6.92 16.41 -1.35
N LYS A 179 -6.38 17.56 -0.94
CA LYS A 179 -7.12 18.82 -0.86
C LYS A 179 -7.73 19.18 -2.20
N GLY A 180 -9.02 19.50 -2.18
CA GLY A 180 -9.82 19.76 -3.36
C GLY A 180 -10.44 18.50 -4.01
N TYR A 181 -10.19 17.30 -3.45
CA TYR A 181 -10.76 16.03 -3.87
C TYR A 181 -11.43 15.32 -2.69
N ILE A 182 -10.80 14.30 -2.11
CA ILE A 182 -11.31 13.68 -0.89
C ILE A 182 -10.61 14.35 0.30
N ASP A 183 -11.21 15.42 0.82
CA ASP A 183 -10.61 16.28 1.85
C ASP A 183 -11.53 16.63 3.02
N CYS A 184 -12.76 16.10 3.02
CA CYS A 184 -13.72 16.31 4.10
C CYS A 184 -14.64 15.09 4.29
N ALA A 185 -15.41 15.09 5.39
CA ALA A 185 -16.33 14.00 5.74
C ALA A 185 -17.34 13.69 4.62
N SER A 186 -17.89 14.70 3.95
CA SER A 186 -18.89 14.50 2.90
C SER A 186 -18.30 13.80 1.67
N GLU A 187 -17.09 14.16 1.27
CA GLU A 187 -16.38 13.50 0.16
C GLU A 187 -15.94 12.07 0.55
N ALA A 188 -15.46 11.88 1.77
CA ALA A 188 -15.16 10.56 2.30
C ALA A 188 -16.40 9.66 2.33
N HIS A 189 -17.58 10.20 2.70
CA HIS A 189 -18.83 9.45 2.71
C HIS A 189 -19.23 8.98 1.30
N ARG A 190 -19.17 9.86 0.29
CA ARG A 190 -19.41 9.48 -1.11
C ARG A 190 -18.44 8.40 -1.60
N MET A 191 -17.19 8.50 -1.18
CA MET A 191 -16.17 7.49 -1.50
C MET A 191 -16.49 6.14 -0.86
N LEU A 192 -16.99 6.10 0.38
CA LEU A 192 -17.48 4.88 1.03
C LEU A 192 -18.65 4.25 0.28
N ASP A 193 -19.63 5.05 -0.13
CA ASP A 193 -20.78 4.57 -0.90
C ASP A 193 -20.35 4.01 -2.27
N PHE A 194 -19.42 4.66 -2.92
CA PHE A 194 -18.85 4.16 -4.18
C PHE A 194 -18.13 2.83 -4.00
N ALA A 195 -17.31 2.71 -2.96
CA ALA A 195 -16.58 1.48 -2.64
C ALA A 195 -17.53 0.30 -2.35
N ILE A 196 -18.63 0.55 -1.61
CA ILE A 196 -19.72 -0.44 -1.40
C ILE A 196 -20.35 -0.84 -2.74
N GLY A 197 -20.61 0.13 -3.62
CA GLY A 197 -21.16 -0.11 -4.95
C GLY A 197 -20.27 -1.03 -5.80
N LEU A 198 -18.97 -0.94 -5.66
CA LEU A 198 -17.99 -1.84 -6.30
C LEU A 198 -17.86 -3.22 -5.62
N GLY A 199 -18.57 -3.46 -4.51
CA GLY A 199 -18.48 -4.72 -3.76
C GLY A 199 -17.24 -4.82 -2.87
N LEU A 200 -16.54 -3.72 -2.62
CA LEU A 200 -15.39 -3.71 -1.72
C LEU A 200 -15.86 -3.79 -0.26
N THR A 201 -15.08 -4.49 0.56
CA THR A 201 -15.33 -4.64 2.00
C THR A 201 -14.32 -3.86 2.84
N ARG A 202 -13.31 -3.26 2.21
CA ARG A 202 -12.25 -2.51 2.89
C ARG A 202 -11.81 -1.31 2.07
N ILE A 203 -11.55 -0.19 2.76
CA ILE A 203 -10.96 1.01 2.18
C ILE A 203 -9.94 1.63 3.14
N GLY A 204 -8.80 2.08 2.61
CA GLY A 204 -7.83 2.87 3.33
C GLY A 204 -7.89 4.33 2.89
N PHE A 205 -8.15 5.26 3.80
CA PHE A 205 -7.90 6.68 3.60
C PHE A 205 -6.49 7.00 4.10
N VAL A 206 -5.66 7.53 3.21
CA VAL A 206 -4.22 7.66 3.42
C VAL A 206 -3.79 9.12 3.27
N ALA A 207 -3.15 9.66 4.29
CA ALA A 207 -2.52 10.98 4.19
C ALA A 207 -1.33 10.89 3.22
N LEU A 208 -1.18 11.92 2.36
CA LEU A 208 -0.09 11.99 1.39
C LEU A 208 1.28 11.95 2.07
N MET A 209 2.22 11.22 1.45
CA MET A 209 3.63 11.40 1.74
C MET A 209 4.09 12.76 1.17
N ARG A 210 4.76 13.60 1.97
CA ARG A 210 5.16 14.96 1.56
C ARG A 210 6.41 14.98 0.68
N VAL A 211 6.40 14.18 -0.39
CA VAL A 211 7.57 13.92 -1.25
C VAL A 211 7.89 15.03 -2.27
N ASN A 212 6.91 15.85 -2.63
CA ASN A 212 7.06 16.95 -3.57
C ASN A 212 6.17 18.13 -3.18
N ASP A 213 6.27 19.26 -3.92
CA ASP A 213 5.49 20.48 -3.62
C ASP A 213 3.99 20.22 -3.74
N TYR A 214 3.54 19.51 -4.79
CA TYR A 214 2.13 19.16 -4.93
C TYR A 214 1.58 18.43 -3.69
N CYS A 215 2.32 17.43 -3.18
CA CYS A 215 1.93 16.69 -1.99
C CYS A 215 1.91 17.58 -0.73
N ARG A 216 2.77 18.57 -0.63
CA ARG A 216 2.79 19.52 0.48
C ARG A 216 1.60 20.48 0.42
N ASP A 217 1.33 21.03 -0.76
CA ASP A 217 0.26 22.03 -0.98
C ASP A 217 -1.15 21.41 -0.88
N HIS A 218 -1.28 20.13 -1.23
CA HIS A 218 -2.55 19.39 -1.21
C HIS A 218 -2.65 18.39 -0.06
N PHE A 219 -1.80 18.50 0.94
CA PHE A 219 -1.85 17.65 2.13
C PHE A 219 -3.13 17.87 2.92
N VAL A 220 -3.75 16.78 3.34
CA VAL A 220 -4.90 16.74 4.24
C VAL A 220 -4.50 15.93 5.47
N ASP A 221 -4.67 16.51 6.66
CA ASP A 221 -4.46 15.78 7.90
C ASP A 221 -5.62 14.78 8.13
N LEU A 222 -5.32 13.65 8.74
CA LEU A 222 -6.35 12.65 9.04
C LEU A 222 -7.43 13.19 9.97
N ASP A 223 -7.09 14.10 10.87
CA ASP A 223 -8.02 14.71 11.82
C ASP A 223 -9.01 15.65 11.12
N ASP A 224 -8.64 16.24 9.96
CA ASP A 224 -9.50 17.16 9.21
C ASP A 224 -10.67 16.46 8.49
N ILE A 225 -10.57 15.13 8.30
CA ILE A 225 -11.61 14.36 7.61
C ILE A 225 -12.85 14.16 8.46
N HIS A 226 -12.73 14.16 9.80
CA HIS A 226 -13.84 13.92 10.72
C HIS A 226 -14.67 12.69 10.35
N ILE A 227 -13.98 11.57 10.09
CA ILE A 227 -14.59 10.31 9.63
C ILE A 227 -15.65 9.79 10.61
N ASP A 228 -15.49 10.06 11.90
CA ASP A 228 -16.40 9.74 12.99
C ASP A 228 -17.71 10.55 12.97
N GLY A 229 -17.75 11.66 12.24
CA GLY A 229 -18.96 12.44 11.96
C GLY A 229 -19.86 11.87 10.85
N ILE A 230 -19.39 10.86 10.13
CA ILE A 230 -20.18 10.21 9.06
C ILE A 230 -21.24 9.28 9.70
N PRO A 231 -22.51 9.35 9.31
CA PRO A 231 -23.55 8.45 9.82
C PRO A 231 -23.17 6.98 9.62
N HIS A 232 -23.42 6.15 10.64
CA HIS A 232 -23.12 4.71 10.62
C HIS A 232 -21.63 4.34 10.52
N VAL A 233 -20.72 5.27 10.80
CA VAL A 233 -19.31 5.02 11.00
C VAL A 233 -19.02 4.89 12.50
N TYR A 234 -18.31 3.83 12.88
CA TYR A 234 -18.01 3.50 14.27
C TYR A 234 -16.52 3.22 14.44
N LEU A 235 -15.89 3.91 15.39
CA LEU A 235 -14.50 3.66 15.75
C LEU A 235 -14.35 2.24 16.33
N THR A 236 -13.43 1.46 15.78
CA THR A 236 -13.09 0.13 16.30
C THR A 236 -11.73 0.09 16.98
N LYS A 237 -10.78 0.90 16.52
CA LYS A 237 -9.44 0.95 17.09
C LYS A 237 -8.78 2.31 16.84
N SER A 238 -8.29 2.94 17.90
CA SER A 238 -7.41 4.11 17.81
C SER A 238 -5.96 3.69 18.06
N MET A 239 -5.06 4.19 17.23
CA MET A 239 -3.62 3.94 17.31
C MET A 239 -2.85 5.16 17.83
N HIS A 240 -3.54 6.15 18.39
CA HIS A 240 -2.92 7.32 19.02
C HIS A 240 -2.14 6.90 20.27
N ARG A 241 -0.86 6.61 20.12
CA ARG A 241 0.02 6.17 21.22
C ARG A 241 1.14 7.18 21.50
N GLY A 242 0.78 8.43 21.70
CA GLY A 242 1.76 9.48 22.02
C GLY A 242 2.75 9.82 20.90
N ASP A 243 2.66 9.13 19.80
CA ASP A 243 3.40 9.36 18.56
C ASP A 243 2.41 9.90 17.57
N ASP A 244 2.58 10.99 16.92
CA ASP A 244 1.72 11.64 15.92
C ASP A 244 1.24 10.69 14.77
N CYS A 245 1.02 9.41 15.10
CA CYS A 245 0.59 8.39 14.14
C CYS A 245 -0.78 8.71 13.57
N LYS A 246 -1.75 9.19 14.39
CA LYS A 246 -3.13 9.51 13.99
C LYS A 246 -3.86 8.38 13.25
N CYS A 247 -3.30 7.17 13.22
CA CYS A 247 -3.91 6.02 12.57
C CYS A 247 -5.07 5.49 13.39
N SER A 248 -6.17 5.13 12.74
CA SER A 248 -7.35 4.54 13.38
C SER A 248 -8.07 3.61 12.42
N ASN A 249 -8.93 2.75 12.94
CA ASN A 249 -9.78 1.87 12.18
C ASN A 249 -11.24 2.11 12.57
N TYR A 250 -12.13 2.06 11.59
CA TYR A 250 -13.55 2.22 11.77
C TYR A 250 -14.30 1.13 11.00
N LEU A 251 -15.57 0.97 11.30
CA LEU A 251 -16.52 0.22 10.50
C LEU A 251 -17.59 1.18 9.99
N TYR A 252 -17.94 1.08 8.72
CA TYR A 252 -19.10 1.73 8.12
C TYR A 252 -20.13 0.66 7.79
N ASN A 253 -21.34 0.83 8.28
CA ASN A 253 -22.45 -0.11 8.07
C ASN A 253 -23.56 0.57 7.27
N LYS A 254 -23.86 0.06 6.08
CA LYS A 254 -24.94 0.54 5.21
C LYS A 254 -25.65 -0.63 4.55
N ASP A 255 -26.96 -0.68 4.66
CA ASP A 255 -27.82 -1.67 3.98
C ASP A 255 -27.33 -3.13 4.19
N MET A 256 -27.02 -3.50 5.42
CA MET A 256 -26.44 -4.79 5.84
C MET A 256 -25.06 -5.10 5.22
N ARG A 257 -24.42 -4.16 4.56
CA ARG A 257 -23.04 -4.26 4.10
C ARG A 257 -22.12 -3.54 5.07
N VAL A 258 -20.96 -4.14 5.34
CA VAL A 258 -19.96 -3.58 6.24
C VAL A 258 -18.68 -3.33 5.47
N ILE A 259 -18.15 -2.11 5.60
CA ILE A 259 -16.80 -1.76 5.14
C ILE A 259 -15.90 -1.51 6.35
N GLU A 260 -14.72 -2.13 6.35
CA GLU A 260 -13.62 -1.73 7.22
C GLU A 260 -12.91 -0.50 6.64
N ILE A 261 -12.76 0.53 7.47
CA ILE A 261 -12.07 1.77 7.11
C ILE A 261 -10.72 1.82 7.85
N TYR A 262 -9.66 2.07 7.11
CA TYR A 262 -8.32 2.29 7.66
C TYR A 262 -7.88 3.73 7.41
N MET A 263 -7.72 4.52 8.48
CA MET A 263 -7.06 5.83 8.42
C MET A 263 -5.56 5.63 8.63
N ARG A 264 -4.71 6.04 7.66
CA ARG A 264 -3.26 5.76 7.69
C ARG A 264 -2.44 7.01 7.41
N ASN A 265 -1.51 7.31 8.32
CA ASN A 265 -0.59 8.43 8.20
C ASN A 265 0.77 7.97 7.65
N TYR A 266 0.91 7.93 6.33
CA TYR A 266 2.19 7.65 5.69
C TYR A 266 3.13 8.85 5.64
N ALA A 267 2.65 10.05 6.02
CA ALA A 267 3.52 11.21 6.25
C ALA A 267 4.38 11.09 7.52
N ASN A 268 4.09 10.11 8.40
CA ASN A 268 4.89 9.88 9.59
C ASN A 268 6.28 9.33 9.20
N PRO A 269 7.40 10.02 9.56
CA PRO A 269 8.76 9.57 9.22
C PRO A 269 9.09 8.16 9.70
N ARG A 270 8.61 7.76 10.88
CA ARG A 270 8.85 6.41 11.44
C ARG A 270 8.30 5.28 10.56
N TYR A 271 7.26 5.55 9.78
CA TYR A 271 6.75 4.57 8.82
C TYR A 271 7.79 4.29 7.72
N CYS A 272 8.42 5.34 7.20
CA CYS A 272 9.46 5.23 6.19
C CYS A 272 10.70 4.53 6.74
N GLU A 273 11.17 4.95 7.91
CA GLU A 273 12.41 4.46 8.52
C GLU A 273 12.40 2.96 8.85
N SER A 274 11.24 2.39 9.19
CA SER A 274 11.09 0.98 9.55
C SER A 274 10.66 0.08 8.39
N SER A 275 10.68 0.58 7.16
CA SER A 275 10.35 -0.17 5.96
C SER A 275 11.63 -0.50 5.19
N LEU A 276 11.69 -1.68 4.57
CA LEU A 276 12.74 -2.03 3.64
C LEU A 276 12.22 -1.86 2.21
N VAL A 277 13.07 -1.41 1.31
CA VAL A 277 12.75 -1.25 -0.11
C VAL A 277 13.77 -2.02 -0.93
N TYR A 278 13.30 -2.92 -1.79
CA TYR A 278 14.10 -3.62 -2.78
C TYR A 278 13.73 -3.13 -4.18
N ASP A 279 14.70 -2.64 -4.93
CA ASP A 279 14.49 -2.01 -6.25
C ASP A 279 14.93 -2.87 -7.44
N GLY A 280 15.24 -4.13 -7.18
CA GLY A 280 15.74 -5.08 -8.17
C GLY A 280 17.26 -5.27 -8.13
N GLN A 281 17.99 -4.40 -7.43
CA GLN A 281 19.45 -4.50 -7.27
C GLN A 281 19.89 -4.32 -5.81
N TYR A 282 19.26 -3.39 -5.10
CA TYR A 282 19.68 -2.98 -3.76
C TYR A 282 18.52 -3.10 -2.76
N LEU A 283 18.87 -3.51 -1.54
CA LEU A 283 18.00 -3.40 -0.38
C LEU A 283 18.33 -2.10 0.35
N ARG A 284 17.31 -1.30 0.66
CA ARG A 284 17.45 -0.02 1.33
C ARG A 284 16.62 0.02 2.60
N GLN A 285 17.05 0.81 3.56
CA GLN A 285 16.26 1.20 4.73
C GLN A 285 15.47 2.47 4.39
N GLY A 286 14.15 2.38 4.44
CA GLY A 286 13.27 3.49 4.06
C GLY A 286 13.15 3.70 2.56
N PHE A 287 12.51 4.81 2.18
CA PHE A 287 12.24 5.15 0.78
C PHE A 287 13.28 6.10 0.17
N HIS A 288 14.34 6.44 0.90
CA HIS A 288 15.44 7.27 0.43
C HIS A 288 16.48 6.44 -0.33
N GLU A 289 17.00 6.99 -1.42
CA GLU A 289 17.90 6.26 -2.32
C GLU A 289 19.27 5.97 -1.72
N ASP A 290 19.74 6.84 -0.82
CA ASP A 290 21.12 6.79 -0.30
C ASP A 290 21.34 5.77 0.82
N ASN A 291 20.29 5.18 1.36
CA ASN A 291 20.39 4.27 2.52
C ASN A 291 20.43 2.79 2.11
N ILE A 292 21.44 2.44 1.32
CA ILE A 292 21.68 1.05 0.87
C ILE A 292 22.21 0.23 2.05
N ILE A 293 21.61 -0.93 2.29
CA ILE A 293 22.01 -1.88 3.35
C ILE A 293 22.43 -3.25 2.80
N TYR A 294 22.14 -3.55 1.52
CA TYR A 294 22.58 -4.78 0.86
C TYR A 294 22.54 -4.69 -0.67
#